data_d0bed6870fc8a0ab69f880cf0c060d16
#
_entry.id   d0bed6870fc8a0ab69f880cf0c060d16
#
_cell.length_a   1.000
_cell.length_b   1.000
_cell.length_c   1.000
_cell.angle_alpha   90.00
_cell.angle_beta   90.00
_cell.angle_gamma   90.00
#
_symmetry.space_group_name_H-M   'P 1'
#
loop_
_entity.id
_entity.type
_entity.pdbx_description
1 polymer ?
#
loop_
_entity_poly.entity_id
_entity_poly.type
_entity_poly.pdbx_seq_one_letter_code
_entity_poly.pdbx_strand_id
1 'polypeptide(L)'
;MKGKVYAVVVAAGQGKRMAADISKQFMMLKNKPIVAHTLSVFDEHPVVEAIVLVAASRDIEYVQKNIVERYAYKKPIAVVEGGMERQRSVYNGLTAVAADASDIVVIHDGVRPLVTGTMIQHSIDAASIYGAAVVGVPVKETLKRVNDDGFV
;
A
#
# COMPACT_ATOMS: atom_id res chain seq x y z
N MET A 1 14.38 15.05 17.40
CA MET A 1 12.92 14.71 17.34
C MET A 1 12.80 13.50 16.41
N LYS A 2 12.04 12.45 16.76
CA LYS A 2 11.75 11.38 15.80
C LYS A 2 10.87 11.97 14.69
N GLY A 3 11.21 11.72 13.43
CA GLY A 3 10.37 12.08 12.30
C GLY A 3 8.99 11.44 12.37
N LYS A 4 8.04 11.94 11.60
CA LYS A 4 6.69 11.38 11.46
C LYS A 4 6.70 10.14 10.60
N VAL A 5 5.66 9.33 10.69
CA VAL A 5 5.48 8.14 9.87
C VAL A 5 4.20 8.30 9.05
N TYR A 6 4.33 8.12 7.75
CA TYR A 6 3.21 8.17 6.80
C TYR A 6 3.06 6.83 6.07
N ALA A 7 1.86 6.53 5.62
CA ALA A 7 1.61 5.37 4.78
C ALA A 7 1.16 5.80 3.37
N VAL A 8 1.77 5.20 2.35
CA VAL A 8 1.32 5.29 0.95
C VAL A 8 0.77 3.93 0.55
N VAL A 9 -0.55 3.83 0.43
CA VAL A 9 -1.24 2.60 0.06
C VAL A 9 -1.61 2.64 -1.42
N VAL A 10 -0.96 1.79 -2.23
CA VAL A 10 -1.14 1.79 -3.69
C VAL A 10 -2.26 0.84 -4.09
N ALA A 11 -3.32 1.37 -4.67
CA ALA A 11 -4.52 0.66 -5.11
C ALA A 11 -4.95 1.03 -6.55
N ALA A 12 -4.05 1.61 -7.35
CA ALA A 12 -4.33 2.05 -8.72
C ALA A 12 -4.27 0.94 -9.79
N GLY A 13 -3.95 -0.29 -9.40
CA GLY A 13 -3.81 -1.42 -10.32
C GLY A 13 -5.11 -1.82 -11.01
N GLN A 14 -5.09 -1.99 -12.33
CA GLN A 14 -6.26 -2.32 -13.15
C GLN A 14 -6.68 -3.81 -13.09
N GLY A 15 -5.94 -4.66 -12.36
CA GLY A 15 -6.29 -6.07 -12.21
C GLY A 15 -6.35 -6.90 -13.50
N LYS A 16 -5.64 -6.52 -14.57
CA LYS A 16 -5.69 -7.12 -15.93
C LYS A 16 -5.59 -8.65 -15.98
N ARG A 17 -5.11 -9.28 -14.91
CA ARG A 17 -4.95 -10.74 -14.81
C ARG A 17 -6.18 -11.48 -14.28
N MET A 18 -7.19 -10.76 -13.81
CA MET A 18 -8.44 -11.34 -13.35
C MET A 18 -9.54 -10.83 -14.28
N ALA A 19 -10.18 -11.73 -15.00
CA ALA A 19 -11.32 -11.45 -15.88
C ALA A 19 -12.59 -11.09 -15.06
N ALA A 20 -12.49 -10.13 -14.15
CA ALA A 20 -13.59 -9.70 -13.30
C ALA A 20 -13.94 -8.24 -13.63
N ASP A 21 -15.21 -7.94 -13.66
CA ASP A 21 -15.76 -6.60 -13.91
C ASP A 21 -15.41 -5.59 -12.79
N ILE A 22 -14.98 -6.10 -11.63
CA ILE A 22 -14.61 -5.28 -10.45
C ILE A 22 -13.12 -5.38 -10.20
N SER A 23 -12.45 -4.25 -10.02
CA SER A 23 -11.04 -4.19 -9.65
C SER A 23 -10.77 -4.92 -8.33
N LYS A 24 -9.70 -5.73 -8.28
CA LYS A 24 -9.36 -6.63 -7.15
C LYS A 24 -9.38 -5.92 -5.78
N GLN A 25 -8.93 -4.68 -5.72
CA GLN A 25 -8.89 -3.90 -4.48
C GLN A 25 -10.28 -3.64 -3.89
N PHE A 26 -11.34 -3.68 -4.71
CA PHE A 26 -12.72 -3.44 -4.28
C PHE A 26 -13.53 -4.73 -4.08
N MET A 27 -12.95 -5.89 -4.38
CA MET A 27 -13.59 -7.17 -4.08
C MET A 27 -13.85 -7.29 -2.58
N MET A 28 -15.01 -7.83 -2.23
CA MET A 28 -15.40 -8.01 -0.84
C MET A 28 -14.68 -9.21 -0.23
N LEU A 29 -14.02 -8.99 0.90
CA LEU A 29 -13.53 -10.03 1.78
C LEU A 29 -14.36 -9.98 3.05
N LYS A 30 -15.22 -10.98 3.26
CA LYS A 30 -16.31 -10.91 4.24
C LYS A 30 -17.20 -9.68 3.95
N ASN A 31 -17.28 -8.74 4.88
CA ASN A 31 -18.19 -7.59 4.80
C ASN A 31 -17.50 -6.29 4.38
N LYS A 32 -16.24 -6.33 3.91
CA LYS A 32 -15.42 -5.15 3.69
C LYS A 32 -14.54 -5.32 2.44
N PRO A 33 -14.36 -4.30 1.59
CA PRO A 33 -13.43 -4.36 0.47
C PRO A 33 -12.00 -4.65 0.92
N ILE A 34 -11.25 -5.38 0.09
CA ILE A 34 -9.86 -5.75 0.39
C ILE A 34 -9.01 -4.52 0.78
N VAL A 35 -9.10 -3.44 0.02
CA VAL A 35 -8.35 -2.20 0.31
C VAL A 35 -8.72 -1.60 1.66
N ALA A 36 -10.00 -1.68 2.03
CA ALA A 36 -10.45 -1.14 3.31
C ALA A 36 -9.95 -1.95 4.51
N HIS A 37 -9.74 -3.27 4.36
CA HIS A 37 -9.02 -4.07 5.38
C HIS A 37 -7.58 -3.58 5.54
N THR A 38 -6.86 -3.38 4.43
CA THR A 38 -5.50 -2.86 4.45
C THR A 38 -5.43 -1.50 5.15
N LEU A 39 -6.31 -0.56 4.76
CA LEU A 39 -6.35 0.78 5.36
C LEU A 39 -6.59 0.72 6.88
N SER A 40 -7.46 -0.18 7.35
CA SER A 40 -7.74 -0.30 8.79
C SER A 40 -6.50 -0.65 9.60
N VAL A 41 -5.60 -1.49 9.08
CA VAL A 41 -4.36 -1.84 9.81
C VAL A 41 -3.45 -0.62 9.97
N PHE A 42 -3.35 0.23 8.95
CA PHE A 42 -2.58 1.48 9.03
C PHE A 42 -3.29 2.54 9.89
N ASP A 43 -4.61 2.63 9.80
CA ASP A 43 -5.43 3.54 10.62
C ASP A 43 -5.31 3.24 12.12
N GLU A 44 -5.28 1.97 12.48
CA GLU A 44 -5.15 1.53 13.87
C GLU A 44 -3.70 1.59 14.39
N HIS A 45 -2.71 1.71 13.50
CA HIS A 45 -1.30 1.68 13.90
C HIS A 45 -0.88 2.96 14.64
N PRO A 46 -0.36 2.88 15.87
CA PRO A 46 -0.21 4.04 16.76
C PRO A 46 0.75 5.11 16.25
N VAL A 47 1.78 4.73 15.47
CA VAL A 47 2.81 5.67 15.00
C VAL A 47 2.56 6.23 13.59
N VAL A 48 1.57 5.73 12.87
CA VAL A 48 1.20 6.28 11.56
C VAL A 48 0.38 7.55 11.77
N GLU A 49 0.81 8.66 11.18
CA GLU A 49 0.15 9.97 11.33
C GLU A 49 -0.97 10.18 10.29
N ALA A 50 -0.71 9.83 9.04
CA ALA A 50 -1.66 9.97 7.95
C ALA A 50 -1.42 8.93 6.86
N ILE A 51 -2.42 8.75 5.99
CA ILE A 51 -2.40 7.78 4.90
C ILE A 51 -2.64 8.51 3.58
N VAL A 52 -1.89 8.17 2.55
CA VAL A 52 -2.18 8.54 1.17
C VAL A 52 -2.63 7.28 0.43
N LEU A 53 -3.86 7.27 -0.03
CA LEU A 53 -4.41 6.19 -0.84
C LEU A 53 -4.30 6.56 -2.31
N VAL A 54 -3.53 5.79 -3.06
CA VAL A 54 -3.33 6.00 -4.49
C VAL A 54 -4.29 5.13 -5.27
N ALA A 55 -5.22 5.75 -5.99
CA ALA A 55 -6.26 5.07 -6.78
C ALA A 55 -6.14 5.37 -8.27
N ALA A 56 -6.74 4.53 -9.13
CA ALA A 56 -6.84 4.87 -10.55
C ALA A 56 -7.74 6.10 -10.74
N SER A 57 -7.45 6.93 -11.77
CA SER A 57 -8.20 8.17 -12.04
C SER A 57 -9.71 7.96 -12.04
N ARG A 58 -10.18 6.92 -12.74
CA ARG A 58 -11.60 6.56 -12.84
C ARG A 58 -12.24 6.11 -11.52
N ASP A 59 -11.43 5.72 -10.53
CA ASP A 59 -11.90 5.15 -9.26
C ASP A 59 -11.86 6.17 -8.10
N ILE A 60 -11.35 7.38 -8.31
CA ILE A 60 -11.14 8.41 -7.26
C ILE A 60 -12.44 8.71 -6.52
N GLU A 61 -13.51 9.04 -7.25
CA GLU A 61 -14.80 9.38 -6.65
C GLU A 61 -15.39 8.18 -5.87
N TYR A 62 -15.32 6.99 -6.48
CA TYR A 62 -15.77 5.76 -5.82
C TYR A 62 -15.01 5.50 -4.53
N VAL A 63 -13.68 5.63 -4.55
CA VAL A 63 -12.79 5.42 -3.41
C VAL A 63 -13.09 6.42 -2.31
N GLN A 64 -13.24 7.70 -2.66
CA GLN A 64 -13.57 8.73 -1.69
C GLN A 64 -14.86 8.40 -0.96
N LYS A 65 -15.94 8.16 -1.69
CA LYS A 65 -17.29 7.95 -1.14
C LYS A 65 -17.47 6.59 -0.47
N ASN A 66 -17.02 5.50 -1.12
CA ASN A 66 -17.34 4.14 -0.70
C ASN A 66 -16.26 3.48 0.15
N ILE A 67 -15.05 4.06 0.21
CA ILE A 67 -13.94 3.54 1.01
C ILE A 67 -13.59 4.52 2.13
N VAL A 68 -13.23 5.76 1.83
CA VAL A 68 -12.73 6.70 2.84
C VAL A 68 -13.86 7.16 3.76
N GLU A 69 -14.93 7.71 3.21
CA GLU A 69 -16.05 8.26 4.01
C GLU A 69 -16.86 7.17 4.70
N ARG A 70 -17.02 6.02 4.06
CA ARG A 70 -17.88 4.94 4.57
C ARG A 70 -17.35 4.27 5.83
N TYR A 71 -16.02 4.14 6.00
CA TYR A 71 -15.43 3.36 7.08
C TYR A 71 -14.91 4.20 8.25
N ALA A 72 -15.14 5.52 8.25
CA ALA A 72 -14.88 6.43 9.37
C ALA A 72 -13.50 6.23 10.03
N TYR A 73 -12.44 6.24 9.23
CA TYR A 73 -11.07 6.13 9.71
C TYR A 73 -10.72 7.28 10.66
N LYS A 74 -9.86 7.01 11.64
CA LYS A 74 -9.44 7.98 12.66
C LYS A 74 -8.37 8.94 12.13
N LYS A 75 -7.53 8.44 11.20
CA LYS A 75 -6.43 9.22 10.62
C LYS A 75 -6.87 9.92 9.34
N PRO A 76 -6.24 11.05 9.01
CA PRO A 76 -6.43 11.68 7.71
C PRO A 76 -6.04 10.72 6.58
N ILE A 77 -6.93 10.57 5.59
CA ILE A 77 -6.66 9.82 4.36
C ILE A 77 -6.85 10.76 3.18
N ALA A 78 -5.77 11.03 2.45
CA ALA A 78 -5.81 11.73 1.18
C ALA A 78 -5.90 10.71 0.03
N VAL A 79 -6.79 10.96 -0.93
CA VAL A 79 -6.90 10.13 -2.15
C VAL A 79 -6.23 10.87 -3.29
N VAL A 80 -5.28 10.20 -3.96
CA VAL A 80 -4.54 10.77 -5.09
C VAL A 80 -4.56 9.85 -6.30
N GLU A 81 -4.40 10.44 -7.48
CA GLU A 81 -4.36 9.70 -8.73
C GLU A 81 -3.04 8.93 -8.89
N GLY A 82 -3.14 7.65 -9.24
CA GLY A 82 -2.02 6.82 -9.64
C GLY A 82 -1.56 7.09 -11.08
N GLY A 83 -0.42 6.54 -11.42
CA GLY A 83 0.11 6.57 -12.79
C GLY A 83 -0.19 5.28 -13.56
N MET A 84 0.29 5.23 -14.79
CA MET A 84 0.13 4.05 -15.66
C MET A 84 0.84 2.82 -15.10
N GLU A 85 1.93 3.02 -14.37
CA GLU A 85 2.74 1.98 -13.74
C GLU A 85 2.78 2.12 -12.21
N ARG A 86 3.14 1.03 -11.53
CA ARG A 86 3.27 1.02 -10.06
C ARG A 86 4.27 2.06 -9.58
N GLN A 87 5.40 2.18 -10.25
CA GLN A 87 6.44 3.15 -9.91
C GLN A 87 5.89 4.58 -9.91
N ARG A 88 5.14 4.96 -10.95
CA ARG A 88 4.54 6.29 -11.06
C ARG A 88 3.48 6.52 -9.99
N SER A 89 2.69 5.49 -9.68
CA SER A 89 1.70 5.54 -8.60
C SER A 89 2.36 5.77 -7.23
N VAL A 90 3.45 5.06 -6.94
CA VAL A 90 4.25 5.28 -5.73
C VAL A 90 4.79 6.71 -5.69
N TYR A 91 5.35 7.21 -6.78
CA TYR A 91 5.88 8.56 -6.87
C TYR A 91 4.80 9.62 -6.57
N ASN A 92 3.62 9.48 -7.17
CA ASN A 92 2.50 10.39 -6.92
C ASN A 92 2.09 10.38 -5.43
N GLY A 93 2.04 9.19 -4.82
CA GLY A 93 1.77 9.04 -3.39
C GLY A 93 2.83 9.71 -2.51
N LEU A 94 4.12 9.51 -2.81
CA LEU A 94 5.23 10.13 -2.08
C LEU A 94 5.19 11.66 -2.17
N THR A 95 4.92 12.20 -3.35
CA THR A 95 4.80 13.65 -3.55
C THR A 95 3.64 14.25 -2.73
N ALA A 96 2.54 13.51 -2.59
CA ALA A 96 1.38 13.97 -1.83
C ALA A 96 1.58 13.93 -0.31
N VAL A 97 2.48 13.10 0.19
CA VAL A 97 2.81 13.03 1.64
C VAL A 97 3.47 14.31 2.12
N ALA A 98 4.22 15.01 1.27
CA ALA A 98 5.03 16.19 1.65
C ALA A 98 5.89 15.92 2.91
N ALA A 99 6.55 14.76 2.96
CA ALA A 99 7.37 14.34 4.08
C ALA A 99 8.69 15.10 4.13
N ASP A 100 9.17 15.36 5.34
CA ASP A 100 10.51 15.90 5.59
C ASP A 100 11.59 14.79 5.53
N ALA A 101 12.86 15.20 5.43
CA ALA A 101 13.98 14.25 5.32
C ALA A 101 14.15 13.31 6.53
N SER A 102 13.57 13.65 7.68
CA SER A 102 13.59 12.83 8.90
C SER A 102 12.40 11.88 9.01
N ASP A 103 11.41 12.00 8.12
CA ASP A 103 10.19 11.22 8.16
C ASP A 103 10.37 9.84 7.50
N ILE A 104 9.54 8.90 7.90
CA ILE A 104 9.50 7.56 7.31
C ILE A 104 8.21 7.40 6.52
N VAL A 105 8.32 6.92 5.29
CA VAL A 105 7.16 6.60 4.47
C VAL A 105 7.08 5.10 4.23
N VAL A 106 6.01 4.47 4.71
CA VAL A 106 5.71 3.06 4.49
C VAL A 106 4.91 2.92 3.21
N ILE A 107 5.47 2.24 2.20
CA ILE A 107 4.80 1.99 0.92
C ILE A 107 4.21 0.58 0.94
N HIS A 108 2.91 0.45 0.69
CA HIS A 108 2.22 -0.82 0.77
C HIS A 108 1.22 -1.03 -0.38
N ASP A 109 1.06 -2.28 -0.81
CA ASP A 109 0.06 -2.64 -1.83
C ASP A 109 -1.32 -2.76 -1.18
N GLY A 110 -2.31 -2.01 -1.66
CA GLY A 110 -3.68 -1.98 -1.12
C GLY A 110 -4.43 -3.33 -1.17
N VAL A 111 -3.93 -4.28 -1.98
CA VAL A 111 -4.49 -5.64 -2.11
C VAL A 111 -3.81 -6.69 -1.23
N ARG A 112 -3.07 -6.28 -0.21
CA ARG A 112 -2.42 -7.17 0.77
C ARG A 112 -3.01 -6.99 2.18
N PRO A 113 -4.24 -7.48 2.42
CA PRO A 113 -4.98 -7.21 3.66
C PRO A 113 -4.46 -7.97 4.88
N LEU A 114 -3.51 -8.89 4.70
CA LEU A 114 -2.94 -9.71 5.79
C LEU A 114 -1.69 -9.08 6.42
N VAL A 115 -1.35 -7.84 6.08
CA VAL A 115 -0.32 -7.08 6.79
C VAL A 115 -0.73 -6.92 8.26
N THR A 116 0.24 -7.01 9.18
CA THR A 116 -0.01 -6.83 10.61
C THR A 116 0.68 -5.58 11.14
N GLY A 117 0.17 -5.03 12.24
CA GLY A 117 0.83 -3.89 12.91
C GLY A 117 2.28 -4.21 13.29
N THR A 118 2.58 -5.46 13.69
CA THR A 118 3.95 -5.90 13.99
C THR A 118 4.86 -5.83 12.76
N MET A 119 4.39 -6.25 11.58
CA MET A 119 5.18 -6.14 10.33
C MET A 119 5.47 -4.67 9.99
N ILE A 120 4.48 -3.80 10.16
CA ILE A 120 4.63 -2.36 9.95
C ILE A 120 5.67 -1.80 10.92
N GLN A 121 5.54 -2.09 12.22
CA GLN A 121 6.46 -1.60 13.23
C GLN A 121 7.90 -2.05 12.96
N HIS A 122 8.13 -3.33 12.69
CA HIS A 122 9.47 -3.84 12.39
C HIS A 122 10.09 -3.18 11.16
N SER A 123 9.29 -2.88 10.12
CA SER A 123 9.80 -2.18 8.93
C SER A 123 10.18 -0.73 9.24
N ILE A 124 9.41 -0.04 10.09
CA ILE A 124 9.69 1.32 10.55
C ILE A 124 10.97 1.34 11.39
N ASP A 125 11.10 0.42 12.35
CA ASP A 125 12.27 0.32 13.22
C ASP A 125 13.54 0.06 12.40
N ALA A 126 13.48 -0.89 11.46
CA ALA A 126 14.60 -1.18 10.57
C ALA A 126 14.94 0.01 9.67
N ALA A 127 13.94 0.68 9.09
CA ALA A 127 14.17 1.86 8.26
C ALA A 127 14.80 3.02 9.06
N SER A 128 14.42 3.19 10.33
CA SER A 128 15.01 4.23 11.20
C SER A 128 16.49 3.99 11.53
N ILE A 129 16.93 2.73 11.50
CA ILE A 129 18.33 2.34 11.79
C ILE A 129 19.17 2.35 10.50
N TYR A 130 18.63 1.78 9.43
CA TYR A 130 19.38 1.48 8.20
C TYR A 130 19.06 2.42 7.03
N GLY A 131 18.14 3.37 7.21
CA GLY A 131 17.69 4.30 6.17
C GLY A 131 16.63 3.74 5.22
N ALA A 132 16.54 2.41 5.06
CA ALA A 132 15.50 1.74 4.28
C ALA A 132 15.31 0.30 4.76
N ALA A 133 14.11 -0.25 4.56
CA ALA A 133 13.79 -1.62 4.88
C ALA A 133 12.78 -2.21 3.87
N VAL A 134 12.88 -3.52 3.63
CA VAL A 134 11.92 -4.29 2.82
C VAL A 134 11.50 -5.52 3.60
N VAL A 135 10.18 -5.74 3.68
CA VAL A 135 9.63 -6.95 4.28
C VAL A 135 9.68 -8.10 3.28
N GLY A 136 10.28 -9.20 3.66
CA GLY A 136 10.39 -10.41 2.86
C GLY A 136 10.22 -11.67 3.69
N VAL A 137 10.07 -12.80 3.00
CA VAL A 137 10.10 -14.14 3.60
C VAL A 137 11.15 -14.98 2.88
N PRO A 138 11.78 -15.95 3.58
CA PRO A 138 12.64 -16.92 2.91
C PRO A 138 11.89 -17.65 1.79
N VAL A 139 12.55 -17.84 0.66
CA VAL A 139 12.00 -18.60 -0.47
C VAL A 139 11.88 -20.06 -0.06
N LYS A 140 10.67 -20.62 -0.20
CA LYS A 140 10.40 -22.04 0.09
C LYS A 140 10.39 -22.92 -1.17
N GLU A 141 10.11 -22.32 -2.33
CA GLU A 141 10.09 -23.00 -3.62
C GLU A 141 11.51 -23.23 -4.13
N THR A 142 11.66 -24.29 -4.92
CA THR A 142 12.92 -24.54 -5.65
C THR A 142 13.05 -23.51 -6.77
N LEU A 143 14.03 -22.61 -6.64
CA LEU A 143 14.39 -21.68 -7.71
C LEU A 143 15.36 -22.37 -8.66
N LYS A 144 15.12 -22.22 -9.95
CA LYS A 144 16.01 -22.71 -11.01
C LYS A 144 16.44 -21.54 -11.89
N ARG A 145 17.71 -21.52 -12.23
CA ARG A 145 18.25 -20.57 -13.20
C ARG A 145 18.15 -21.18 -14.58
N VAL A 146 17.57 -20.47 -15.50
CA VAL A 146 17.43 -20.87 -16.90
C VAL A 146 18.47 -20.10 -17.70
N ASN A 147 19.19 -20.77 -18.62
CA ASN A 147 20.10 -20.13 -19.55
C ASN A 147 19.34 -19.47 -20.72
N ASP A 148 20.06 -18.81 -21.63
CA ASP A 148 19.46 -18.07 -22.75
C ASP A 148 18.73 -19.01 -23.74
N ASP A 149 19.07 -20.31 -23.76
CA ASP A 149 18.42 -21.34 -24.59
C ASP A 149 17.17 -21.96 -23.93
N GLY A 150 16.82 -21.54 -22.70
CA GLY A 150 15.65 -22.04 -21.97
C GLY A 150 15.87 -23.31 -21.17
N PHE A 151 17.12 -23.79 -21.01
CA PHE A 151 17.45 -24.98 -20.20
C PHE A 151 17.82 -24.61 -18.76
N VAL A 152 17.50 -25.52 -17.83
CA VAL A 152 17.82 -25.45 -16.39
C VAL A 152 19.19 -26.00 -16.10
#